data_57142cf504f2bc3d52a607c631971661
#
_entry.id   57142cf504f2bc3d52a607c631971661
#
_cell.length_a   1.000
_cell.length_b   1.000
_cell.length_c   1.000
_cell.angle_alpha   90.00
_cell.angle_beta   90.00
_cell.angle_gamma   90.00
#
_symmetry.space_group_name_H-M   'P 1'
#
loop_
_entity.id
_entity.type
_entity.pdbx_description
1 polymer ?
#
loop_
_entity_poly.entity_id
_entity_poly.type
_entity_poly.pdbx_seq_one_letter_code
_entity_poly.pdbx_strand_id
1 'polypeptide(L)'
;MFDEIVINSKYYYHNLLSIFMLGVWICIGFKGYSLKNQEFKHKISTYIIIGCLIQESIDFMNRIFLDPNYTFSIQRDLPLLQFCQISFYFSLLCIFLTRKHIKNNRGYSLNQFLFDSAFLLGFSGAFQGILTPDFDNINNIIGVICIQLQHSLIILNLVWLISAYGYRLKLNGSNNNLILQSGSQTRENSQVILLKLLVLSSNLQK
;
A
#
# COMPACT_ATOMS: atom_id res chain seq x y z
N MET A 1 -25.16 -7.53 24.69
CA MET A 1 -25.36 -8.70 23.80
C MET A 1 -25.46 -8.32 22.32
N PHE A 2 -26.32 -7.34 21.92
CA PHE A 2 -26.38 -6.91 20.50
C PHE A 2 -25.05 -6.25 20.04
N ASP A 3 -24.49 -5.37 20.87
CA ASP A 3 -23.24 -4.65 20.58
C ASP A 3 -22.03 -5.61 20.49
N GLU A 4 -21.97 -6.64 21.31
CA GLU A 4 -20.93 -7.68 21.23
C GLU A 4 -20.98 -8.48 19.92
N ILE A 5 -22.18 -8.79 19.43
CA ILE A 5 -22.35 -9.51 18.16
C ILE A 5 -21.88 -8.64 16.99
N VAL A 6 -22.19 -7.34 17.02
CA VAL A 6 -21.77 -6.39 15.98
C VAL A 6 -20.24 -6.20 15.99
N ILE A 7 -19.64 -6.05 17.16
CA ILE A 7 -18.19 -5.93 17.30
C ILE A 7 -17.49 -7.19 16.79
N ASN A 8 -17.94 -8.38 17.20
CA ASN A 8 -17.38 -9.64 16.74
C ASN A 8 -17.49 -9.82 15.22
N SER A 9 -18.58 -9.34 14.60
CA SER A 9 -18.73 -9.41 13.15
C SER A 9 -17.73 -8.49 12.41
N LYS A 10 -17.46 -7.28 12.93
CA LYS A 10 -16.46 -6.36 12.34
C LYS A 10 -15.07 -6.98 12.33
N TYR A 11 -14.63 -7.56 13.46
CA TYR A 11 -13.35 -8.26 13.56
C TYR A 11 -13.27 -9.49 12.64
N TYR A 12 -14.37 -10.22 12.51
CA TYR A 12 -14.40 -11.38 11.62
C TYR A 12 -14.14 -10.98 10.16
N TYR A 13 -14.87 -9.99 9.63
CA TYR A 13 -14.67 -9.53 8.25
C TYR A 13 -13.28 -8.91 8.04
N HIS A 14 -12.79 -8.15 9.00
CA HIS A 14 -11.45 -7.59 8.97
C HIS A 14 -10.37 -8.68 8.87
N ASN A 15 -10.42 -9.68 9.74
CA ASN A 15 -9.44 -10.77 9.76
C ASN A 15 -9.51 -11.61 8.48
N LEU A 16 -10.70 -11.94 8.01
CA LEU A 16 -10.89 -12.68 6.77
C LEU A 16 -10.24 -11.94 5.59
N LEU A 17 -10.51 -10.63 5.49
CA LEU A 17 -9.96 -9.79 4.43
C LEU A 17 -8.44 -9.63 4.56
N SER A 18 -7.91 -9.55 5.78
CA SER A 18 -6.47 -9.47 6.05
C SER A 18 -5.73 -10.72 5.55
N ILE A 19 -6.28 -11.91 5.84
CA ILE A 19 -5.71 -13.18 5.37
C ILE A 19 -5.77 -13.26 3.83
N PHE A 20 -6.90 -12.87 3.24
CA PHE A 20 -7.04 -12.82 1.79
C PHE A 20 -6.01 -11.89 1.15
N MET A 21 -5.87 -10.66 1.68
CA MET A 21 -4.94 -9.67 1.14
C MET A 21 -3.48 -10.08 1.33
N LEU A 22 -3.14 -10.78 2.41
CA LEU A 22 -1.80 -11.37 2.57
C LEU A 22 -1.47 -12.32 1.41
N GLY A 23 -2.41 -13.19 1.03
CA GLY A 23 -2.27 -14.04 -0.15
C GLY A 23 -2.08 -13.24 -1.45
N VAL A 24 -2.86 -12.15 -1.63
CA VAL A 24 -2.74 -11.27 -2.79
C VAL A 24 -1.36 -10.59 -2.83
N TRP A 25 -0.84 -10.09 -1.70
CA TRP A 25 0.50 -9.47 -1.65
C TRP A 25 1.60 -10.46 -2.06
N ILE A 26 1.54 -11.68 -1.55
CA ILE A 26 2.49 -12.74 -1.89
C ILE A 26 2.41 -13.04 -3.39
N CYS A 27 1.21 -13.27 -3.94
CA CYS A 27 1.01 -13.57 -5.35
C CYS A 27 1.50 -12.43 -6.26
N ILE A 28 1.16 -11.18 -5.94
CA ILE A 28 1.58 -10.00 -6.71
C ILE A 28 3.09 -9.79 -6.58
N GLY A 29 3.69 -10.02 -5.42
CA GLY A 29 5.13 -9.96 -5.21
C GLY A 29 5.88 -10.96 -6.09
N PHE A 30 5.49 -12.22 -6.08
CA PHE A 30 6.07 -13.26 -6.94
C PHE A 30 5.85 -12.97 -8.43
N LYS A 31 4.63 -12.55 -8.80
CA LYS A 31 4.30 -12.19 -10.18
C LYS A 31 5.15 -11.03 -10.66
N GLY A 32 5.23 -9.94 -9.89
CA GLY A 32 6.03 -8.77 -10.23
C GLY A 32 7.50 -9.10 -10.46
N TYR A 33 8.05 -9.96 -9.61
CA TYR A 33 9.43 -10.40 -9.71
C TYR A 33 9.69 -11.29 -10.94
N SER A 34 8.74 -12.17 -11.30
CA SER A 34 8.87 -13.10 -12.41
C SER A 34 8.65 -12.45 -13.77
N LEU A 35 7.93 -11.32 -13.82
CA LEU A 35 7.55 -10.67 -15.06
C LEU A 35 8.73 -9.92 -15.69
N LYS A 36 9.16 -10.36 -16.88
CA LYS A 36 10.15 -9.66 -17.71
C LYS A 36 9.49 -8.72 -18.72
N ASN A 37 8.25 -9.02 -19.14
CA ASN A 37 7.54 -8.25 -20.17
C ASN A 37 7.00 -6.93 -19.60
N GLN A 38 7.51 -5.80 -20.10
CA GLN A 38 7.12 -4.45 -19.66
C GLN A 38 5.66 -4.12 -19.98
N GLU A 39 5.15 -4.58 -21.12
CA GLU A 39 3.76 -4.33 -21.47
C GLU A 39 2.79 -4.98 -20.47
N PHE A 40 3.12 -6.19 -20.01
CA PHE A 40 2.31 -6.88 -19.04
C PHE A 40 2.38 -6.21 -17.65
N LYS A 41 3.57 -5.70 -17.25
CA LYS A 41 3.70 -4.87 -16.05
C LYS A 41 2.81 -3.64 -16.12
N HIS A 42 2.74 -2.99 -17.27
CA HIS A 42 1.88 -1.83 -17.48
C HIS A 42 0.39 -2.17 -17.36
N LYS A 43 -0.05 -3.32 -17.89
CA LYS A 43 -1.43 -3.77 -17.76
C LYS A 43 -1.79 -4.01 -16.29
N ILE A 44 -0.95 -4.74 -15.55
CA ILE A 44 -1.18 -4.97 -14.11
C ILE A 44 -1.20 -3.66 -13.33
N SER A 45 -0.24 -2.75 -13.59
CA SER A 45 -0.23 -1.42 -12.95
C SER A 45 -1.52 -0.65 -13.21
N THR A 46 -2.09 -0.77 -14.42
CA THR A 46 -3.38 -0.14 -14.74
C THR A 46 -4.51 -0.73 -13.90
N TYR A 47 -4.56 -2.06 -13.77
CA TYR A 47 -5.59 -2.70 -12.95
C TYR A 47 -5.46 -2.32 -11.46
N ILE A 48 -4.23 -2.22 -10.95
CA ILE A 48 -3.99 -1.75 -9.58
C ILE A 48 -4.50 -0.31 -9.41
N ILE A 49 -4.17 0.60 -10.33
CA ILE A 49 -4.63 2.00 -10.28
C ILE A 49 -6.16 2.06 -10.31
N ILE A 50 -6.79 1.35 -11.24
CA ILE A 50 -8.25 1.31 -11.36
C ILE A 50 -8.87 0.74 -10.07
N GLY A 51 -8.34 -0.35 -9.54
CA GLY A 51 -8.81 -0.95 -8.29
C GLY A 51 -8.72 0.01 -7.10
N CYS A 52 -7.62 0.75 -6.98
CA CYS A 52 -7.44 1.78 -5.96
C CYS A 52 -8.47 2.92 -6.10
N LEU A 53 -8.72 3.40 -7.32
CA LEU A 53 -9.69 4.47 -7.57
C LEU A 53 -11.13 4.00 -7.30
N ILE A 54 -11.47 2.76 -7.65
CA ILE A 54 -12.77 2.17 -7.34
C ILE A 54 -12.95 2.07 -5.82
N GLN A 55 -11.96 1.55 -5.11
CA GLN A 55 -12.01 1.43 -3.64
C GLN A 55 -12.22 2.79 -2.97
N GLU A 56 -11.47 3.82 -3.37
CA GLU A 56 -11.60 5.17 -2.83
C GLU A 56 -13.00 5.76 -3.14
N SER A 57 -13.52 5.50 -4.34
CA SER A 57 -14.87 5.93 -4.70
C SER A 57 -15.94 5.24 -3.84
N ILE A 58 -15.80 3.95 -3.58
CA ILE A 58 -16.73 3.20 -2.71
C ILE A 58 -16.65 3.71 -1.28
N ASP A 59 -15.46 3.98 -0.76
CA ASP A 59 -15.28 4.52 0.59
C ASP A 59 -15.92 5.91 0.73
N PHE A 60 -15.72 6.78 -0.25
CA PHE A 60 -16.34 8.09 -0.29
C PHE A 60 -17.87 8.02 -0.33
N MET A 61 -18.41 7.15 -1.18
CA MET A 61 -19.87 6.92 -1.28
C MET A 61 -20.43 6.32 0.02
N ASN A 62 -19.72 5.38 0.64
CA ASN A 62 -20.12 4.81 1.92
C ASN A 62 -20.22 5.88 3.01
N ARG A 63 -19.24 6.78 3.11
CA ARG A 63 -19.26 7.87 4.09
C ARG A 63 -20.43 8.82 3.85
N ILE A 64 -20.68 9.24 2.62
CA ILE A 64 -21.73 10.23 2.32
C ILE A 64 -23.14 9.64 2.46
N PHE A 65 -23.36 8.41 1.98
CA PHE A 65 -24.72 7.88 1.84
C PHE A 65 -25.10 6.87 2.91
N LEU A 66 -24.15 6.20 3.53
CA LEU A 66 -24.42 5.10 4.46
C LEU A 66 -24.05 5.41 5.91
N ASP A 67 -23.29 6.49 6.16
CA ASP A 67 -23.00 6.94 7.52
C ASP A 67 -23.91 8.13 7.89
N PRO A 68 -24.95 7.90 8.71
CA PRO A 68 -25.92 8.95 9.06
C PRO A 68 -25.29 10.06 9.93
N ASN A 69 -24.15 9.79 10.55
CA ASN A 69 -23.43 10.74 11.40
C ASN A 69 -22.29 11.45 10.66
N TYR A 70 -22.15 11.20 9.35
CA TYR A 70 -21.08 11.82 8.58
C TYR A 70 -21.31 13.32 8.45
N THR A 71 -20.39 14.08 8.99
CA THR A 71 -20.26 15.50 8.74
C THR A 71 -18.92 15.76 8.08
N PHE A 72 -18.91 16.41 6.94
CA PHE A 72 -17.65 16.75 6.24
C PHE A 72 -16.77 17.62 7.15
N SER A 73 -15.55 17.18 7.37
CA SER A 73 -14.53 17.92 8.12
C SER A 73 -13.24 17.99 7.31
N ILE A 74 -12.76 19.22 7.08
CA ILE A 74 -11.52 19.45 6.36
C ILE A 74 -10.35 18.64 6.98
N GLN A 75 -10.29 18.57 8.31
CA GLN A 75 -9.22 17.88 9.01
C GLN A 75 -9.25 16.36 8.83
N ARG A 76 -10.45 15.77 8.72
CA ARG A 76 -10.61 14.32 8.59
C ARG A 76 -10.65 13.87 7.15
N ASP A 77 -11.26 14.67 6.27
CA ASP A 77 -11.60 14.25 4.92
C ASP A 77 -10.63 14.77 3.85
N LEU A 78 -9.72 15.70 4.21
CA LEU A 78 -8.65 16.10 3.31
C LEU A 78 -7.52 15.06 3.36
N PRO A 79 -7.22 14.43 2.21
CA PRO A 79 -6.22 13.36 2.14
C PRO A 79 -4.82 13.79 2.59
N LEU A 80 -4.54 15.09 2.63
CA LEU A 80 -3.22 15.64 3.00
C LEU A 80 -2.96 15.65 4.52
N LEU A 81 -3.94 15.34 5.36
CA LEU A 81 -3.79 15.40 6.82
C LEU A 81 -3.65 14.04 7.50
N GLN A 82 -3.89 12.94 6.76
CA GLN A 82 -3.71 11.58 7.27
C GLN A 82 -2.54 10.90 6.55
N PHE A 83 -1.54 10.46 7.31
CA PHE A 83 -0.32 9.84 6.76
C PHE A 83 -0.60 8.63 5.86
N CYS A 84 -1.59 7.80 6.22
CA CYS A 84 -2.00 6.65 5.40
C CYS A 84 -2.58 7.09 4.06
N GLN A 85 -3.42 8.13 4.02
CA GLN A 85 -3.98 8.65 2.78
C GLN A 85 -2.91 9.29 1.89
N ILE A 86 -2.01 10.10 2.46
CA ILE A 86 -0.86 10.65 1.72
C ILE A 86 -0.05 9.52 1.09
N SER A 87 0.27 8.50 1.87
CA SER A 87 1.01 7.33 1.38
C SER A 87 0.27 6.60 0.27
N PHE A 88 -1.05 6.43 0.40
CA PHE A 88 -1.88 5.83 -0.64
C PHE A 88 -1.76 6.58 -1.96
N TYR A 89 -1.96 7.90 -1.96
CA TYR A 89 -1.86 8.71 -3.17
C TYR A 89 -0.44 8.80 -3.72
N PHE A 90 0.58 8.88 -2.86
CA PHE A 90 1.97 8.89 -3.31
C PHE A 90 2.38 7.58 -3.96
N SER A 91 1.97 6.45 -3.40
CA SER A 91 2.23 5.14 -4.01
C SER A 91 1.52 4.98 -5.35
N LEU A 92 0.27 5.44 -5.44
CA LEU A 92 -0.52 5.42 -6.67
C LEU A 92 0.10 6.32 -7.76
N LEU A 93 0.48 7.54 -7.39
CA LEU A 93 1.14 8.49 -8.28
C LEU A 93 2.50 7.95 -8.75
N CYS A 94 3.25 7.31 -7.85
CA CYS A 94 4.51 6.67 -8.19
C CYS A 94 4.31 5.56 -9.24
N ILE A 95 3.30 4.69 -9.09
CA ILE A 95 2.96 3.65 -10.09
C ILE A 95 2.61 4.31 -11.43
N PHE A 96 1.78 5.35 -11.41
CA PHE A 96 1.35 6.06 -12.61
C PHE A 96 2.51 6.71 -13.37
N LEU A 97 3.37 7.44 -12.66
CA LEU A 97 4.53 8.11 -13.24
C LEU A 97 5.58 7.11 -13.72
N THR A 98 5.85 6.05 -12.97
CA THR A 98 6.77 4.98 -13.38
C THR A 98 6.33 4.37 -14.70
N ARG A 99 5.04 4.12 -14.86
CA ARG A 99 4.46 3.63 -16.11
C ARG A 99 4.68 4.58 -17.29
N LYS A 100 4.56 5.90 -17.05
CA LYS A 100 4.70 6.93 -18.10
C LYS A 100 6.17 7.18 -18.49
N HIS A 101 7.10 7.09 -17.52
CA HIS A 101 8.48 7.53 -17.68
C HIS A 101 9.50 6.45 -18.03
N ILE A 102 9.09 5.18 -18.22
CA ILE A 102 10.01 4.13 -18.72
C ILE A 102 10.69 4.53 -20.04
N LYS A 103 10.10 5.48 -20.80
CA LYS A 103 10.70 6.02 -22.03
C LYS A 103 11.66 7.22 -21.81
N ASN A 104 11.67 7.86 -20.63
CA ASN A 104 12.46 9.06 -20.38
C ASN A 104 13.21 8.94 -19.06
N ASN A 105 14.53 8.78 -19.14
CA ASN A 105 15.47 8.67 -18.00
C ASN A 105 15.48 9.86 -17.01
N ARG A 106 14.68 10.92 -17.22
CA ARG A 106 14.69 12.14 -16.41
C ARG A 106 13.74 12.12 -15.19
N GLY A 107 12.86 11.15 -15.06
CA GLY A 107 11.83 11.13 -14.00
C GLY A 107 12.21 10.36 -12.72
N TYR A 108 13.42 9.82 -12.64
CA TYR A 108 13.76 8.88 -11.57
C TYR A 108 13.85 9.51 -10.17
N SER A 109 14.20 10.79 -10.06
CA SER A 109 14.33 11.45 -8.76
C SER A 109 12.97 11.70 -8.07
N LEU A 110 11.96 12.18 -8.82
CA LEU A 110 10.62 12.41 -8.29
C LEU A 110 9.92 11.09 -7.93
N ASN A 111 10.01 10.10 -8.80
CA ASN A 111 9.42 8.78 -8.54
C ASN A 111 10.05 8.11 -7.31
N GLN A 112 11.38 8.25 -7.14
CA GLN A 112 12.05 7.73 -5.96
C GLN A 112 11.61 8.45 -4.70
N PHE A 113 11.50 9.79 -4.74
CA PHE A 113 10.98 10.57 -3.61
C PHE A 113 9.55 10.15 -3.22
N LEU A 114 8.67 9.98 -4.21
CA LEU A 114 7.29 9.51 -3.96
C LEU A 114 7.27 8.11 -3.35
N PHE A 115 8.13 7.20 -3.83
CA PHE A 115 8.25 5.87 -3.28
C PHE A 115 8.76 5.89 -1.84
N ASP A 116 9.87 6.61 -1.58
CA ASP A 116 10.47 6.71 -0.25
C ASP A 116 9.48 7.32 0.75
N SER A 117 8.78 8.38 0.36
CA SER A 117 7.75 9.02 1.18
C SER A 117 6.56 8.09 1.44
N ALA A 118 6.05 7.41 0.40
CA ALA A 118 4.97 6.45 0.53
C ALA A 118 5.35 5.28 1.43
N PHE A 119 6.59 4.81 1.33
CA PHE A 119 7.08 3.72 2.16
C PHE A 119 7.20 4.14 3.63
N LEU A 120 7.83 5.28 3.89
CA LEU A 120 8.05 5.75 5.27
C LEU A 120 6.74 6.10 5.98
N LEU A 121 5.83 6.80 5.29
CA LEU A 121 4.56 7.24 5.87
C LEU A 121 3.52 6.13 5.94
N GLY A 122 3.53 5.21 4.99
CA GLY A 122 2.45 4.24 4.80
C GLY A 122 2.74 2.86 5.34
N PHE A 123 3.97 2.37 5.20
CA PHE A 123 4.23 0.98 5.55
C PHE A 123 3.97 0.70 7.04
N SER A 124 4.51 1.53 7.93
CA SER A 124 4.31 1.36 9.38
C SER A 124 2.87 1.62 9.78
N GLY A 125 2.26 2.72 9.29
CA GLY A 125 0.89 3.08 9.64
C GLY A 125 -0.15 2.11 9.07
N ALA A 126 0.00 1.70 7.81
CA ALA A 126 -0.91 0.73 7.20
C ALA A 126 -0.79 -0.64 7.88
N PHE A 127 0.40 -1.08 8.20
CA PHE A 127 0.62 -2.35 8.89
C PHE A 127 0.03 -2.34 10.30
N GLN A 128 0.21 -1.24 11.03
CA GLN A 128 -0.40 -1.04 12.35
C GLN A 128 -1.93 -1.04 12.25
N GLY A 129 -2.52 -0.31 11.29
CA GLY A 129 -3.98 -0.29 11.08
C GLY A 129 -4.58 -1.65 10.73
N ILE A 130 -3.79 -2.55 10.14
CA ILE A 130 -4.21 -3.94 9.88
C ILE A 130 -4.10 -4.82 11.14
N LEU A 131 -3.05 -4.65 11.94
CA LEU A 131 -2.81 -5.47 13.12
C LEU A 131 -3.64 -5.04 14.34
N THR A 132 -3.86 -3.75 14.49
CA THR A 132 -4.60 -3.16 15.62
C THR A 132 -5.68 -2.21 15.12
N PRO A 133 -6.74 -2.74 14.47
CA PRO A 133 -7.79 -1.90 13.91
C PRO A 133 -8.61 -1.24 15.00
N ASP A 134 -8.88 0.06 14.83
CA ASP A 134 -9.83 0.82 15.63
C ASP A 134 -11.16 0.92 14.88
N PHE A 135 -12.22 0.33 15.45
CA PHE A 135 -13.55 0.30 14.88
C PHE A 135 -14.56 1.19 15.62
N ASP A 136 -14.10 1.97 16.61
CA ASP A 136 -15.00 2.74 17.48
C ASP A 136 -15.83 3.78 16.70
N ASN A 137 -15.24 4.34 15.64
CA ASN A 137 -15.89 5.35 14.80
C ASN A 137 -16.46 4.80 13.49
N ILE A 138 -16.54 3.48 13.32
CA ILE A 138 -17.03 2.86 12.10
C ILE A 138 -18.40 2.25 12.36
N ASN A 139 -19.44 2.82 11.76
CA ASN A 139 -20.81 2.44 12.05
C ASN A 139 -21.32 1.23 11.27
N ASN A 140 -20.64 0.86 10.16
CA ASN A 140 -21.12 -0.21 9.29
C ASN A 140 -19.98 -1.14 8.81
N ILE A 141 -20.33 -2.34 8.39
CA ILE A 141 -19.40 -3.37 7.90
C ILE A 141 -18.67 -2.92 6.61
N ILE A 142 -19.36 -2.15 5.76
CA ILE A 142 -18.77 -1.63 4.52
C ILE A 142 -17.60 -0.70 4.85
N GLY A 143 -17.75 0.17 5.86
CA GLY A 143 -16.67 1.02 6.36
C GLY A 143 -15.46 0.22 6.85
N VAL A 144 -15.69 -0.89 7.57
CA VAL A 144 -14.62 -1.79 8.02
C VAL A 144 -13.88 -2.36 6.81
N ILE A 145 -14.60 -2.83 5.79
CA ILE A 145 -14.02 -3.37 4.57
C ILE A 145 -13.22 -2.29 3.81
N CYS A 146 -13.77 -1.08 3.69
CA CYS A 146 -13.12 0.03 2.98
C CYS A 146 -11.80 0.44 3.64
N ILE A 147 -11.76 0.61 4.97
CA ILE A 147 -10.55 0.97 5.70
C ILE A 147 -9.51 -0.14 5.61
N GLN A 148 -9.93 -1.39 5.79
CA GLN A 148 -9.03 -2.53 5.66
C GLN A 148 -8.44 -2.65 4.24
N LEU A 149 -9.27 -2.46 3.20
CA LEU A 149 -8.80 -2.45 1.81
C LEU A 149 -7.83 -1.30 1.55
N GLN A 150 -8.11 -0.10 2.07
CA GLN A 150 -7.23 1.06 1.88
C GLN A 150 -5.83 0.78 2.44
N HIS A 151 -5.72 0.31 3.68
CA HIS A 151 -4.43 -0.06 4.28
C HIS A 151 -3.74 -1.19 3.50
N SER A 152 -4.51 -2.19 3.08
CA SER A 152 -4.00 -3.31 2.30
C SER A 152 -3.50 -2.91 0.92
N LEU A 153 -4.16 -1.96 0.25
CA LEU A 153 -3.75 -1.45 -1.05
C LEU A 153 -2.48 -0.59 -0.98
N ILE A 154 -2.24 0.12 0.12
CA ILE A 154 -0.97 0.81 0.35
C ILE A 154 0.18 -0.20 0.29
N ILE A 155 0.07 -1.29 1.05
CA ILE A 155 1.08 -2.35 1.07
C ILE A 155 1.20 -3.03 -0.30
N LEU A 156 0.08 -3.30 -0.97
CA LEU A 156 0.07 -3.87 -2.32
C LEU A 156 0.84 -3.01 -3.31
N ASN A 157 0.60 -1.70 -3.30
CA ASN A 157 1.27 -0.73 -4.18
C ASN A 157 2.77 -0.74 -3.96
N LEU A 158 3.22 -0.76 -2.70
CA LEU A 158 4.63 -0.82 -2.34
C LEU A 158 5.27 -2.15 -2.76
N VAL A 159 4.60 -3.28 -2.49
CA VAL A 159 5.04 -4.61 -2.94
C VAL A 159 5.18 -4.66 -4.46
N TRP A 160 4.22 -4.09 -5.19
CA TRP A 160 4.27 -4.02 -6.64
C TRP A 160 5.43 -3.17 -7.15
N LEU A 161 5.65 -1.97 -6.59
CA LEU A 161 6.75 -1.09 -6.94
C LEU A 161 8.11 -1.75 -6.70
N ILE A 162 8.27 -2.45 -5.57
CA ILE A 162 9.51 -3.16 -5.23
C ILE A 162 9.73 -4.35 -6.18
N SER A 163 8.71 -5.19 -6.37
CA SER A 163 8.86 -6.45 -7.10
C SER A 163 8.92 -6.28 -8.61
N ALA A 164 8.08 -5.42 -9.18
CA ALA A 164 7.96 -5.26 -10.63
C ALA A 164 8.95 -4.23 -11.19
N TYR A 165 9.24 -3.17 -10.45
CA TYR A 165 10.05 -2.05 -10.92
C TYR A 165 11.38 -1.90 -10.18
N GLY A 166 11.63 -2.69 -9.13
CA GLY A 166 12.91 -2.72 -8.42
C GLY A 166 13.17 -1.50 -7.54
N TYR A 167 12.12 -0.77 -7.11
CA TYR A 167 12.28 0.33 -6.17
C TYR A 167 12.87 -0.15 -4.86
N ARG A 168 13.74 0.66 -4.26
CA ARG A 168 14.38 0.40 -2.97
C ARG A 168 14.45 1.69 -2.18
N LEU A 169 14.29 1.60 -0.87
CA LEU A 169 14.49 2.74 0.04
C LEU A 169 15.91 3.28 -0.09
N LYS A 170 15.99 4.60 -0.29
CA LYS A 170 17.25 5.34 -0.28
C LYS A 170 17.27 6.23 0.95
N LEU A 171 17.82 5.72 2.05
CA LEU A 171 17.87 6.41 3.33
C LEU A 171 18.92 7.53 3.41
N ASN A 172 19.62 7.86 2.33
CA ASN A 172 20.54 9.01 2.33
C ASN A 172 20.91 9.46 0.93
N GLY A 173 21.10 10.76 0.77
CA GLY A 173 21.67 11.40 -0.42
C GLY A 173 23.13 11.04 -0.70
N SER A 174 23.47 9.76 -0.66
CA SER A 174 24.77 9.30 -1.12
C SER A 174 24.78 9.35 -2.65
N ASN A 175 25.49 10.34 -3.17
CA ASN A 175 25.92 10.44 -4.56
C ASN A 175 26.76 9.22 -4.92
N ASN A 176 26.15 8.11 -5.28
CA ASN A 176 26.86 7.01 -5.89
C ASN A 176 26.26 6.73 -7.27
N ASN A 177 26.89 7.31 -8.27
CA ASN A 177 26.77 7.03 -9.69
C ASN A 177 27.23 5.59 -10.06
N LEU A 178 26.93 4.57 -9.24
CA LEU A 178 27.53 3.24 -9.34
C LEU A 178 26.52 2.10 -9.33
N ILE A 179 25.32 2.29 -9.91
CA ILE A 179 24.40 1.14 -10.05
C ILE A 179 23.75 1.16 -11.45
N LEU A 180 24.60 0.98 -12.47
CA LEU A 180 24.15 0.54 -13.81
C LEU A 180 24.81 -0.77 -14.25
N GLN A 181 25.40 -1.51 -13.33
CA GLN A 181 26.00 -2.82 -13.64
C GLN A 181 25.71 -3.81 -12.51
N SER A 182 24.59 -4.44 -12.49
CA SER A 182 24.45 -5.85 -12.09
C SER A 182 22.99 -6.29 -11.98
N GLY A 183 22.42 -6.67 -13.08
CA GLY A 183 21.13 -7.40 -13.09
C GLY A 183 21.21 -8.83 -12.53
N SER A 184 22.37 -9.28 -12.08
CA SER A 184 22.60 -10.64 -11.56
C SER A 184 22.78 -10.74 -10.04
N GLN A 185 23.25 -9.69 -9.37
CA GLN A 185 23.46 -9.68 -7.91
C GLN A 185 22.21 -9.32 -7.10
N THR A 186 21.13 -8.94 -7.79
CA THR A 186 19.90 -8.45 -7.17
C THR A 186 19.03 -9.56 -6.58
N ARG A 187 19.30 -10.81 -6.94
CA ARG A 187 18.45 -11.96 -6.57
C ARG A 187 18.60 -12.39 -5.11
N GLU A 188 19.80 -12.34 -4.56
CA GLU A 188 20.07 -12.81 -3.19
C GLU A 188 19.68 -11.81 -2.10
N ASN A 189 19.78 -10.51 -2.38
CA ASN A 189 19.53 -9.48 -1.36
C ASN A 189 18.05 -9.24 -1.05
N SER A 190 17.12 -9.57 -1.95
CA SER A 190 15.69 -9.34 -1.72
C SER A 190 15.09 -10.31 -0.69
N GLN A 191 15.57 -11.54 -0.63
CA GLN A 191 15.12 -12.53 0.37
C GLN A 191 15.60 -12.16 1.77
N VAL A 192 16.79 -11.59 1.89
CA VAL A 192 17.38 -11.17 3.18
C VAL A 192 16.63 -9.97 3.76
N ILE A 193 16.12 -9.05 2.92
CA ILE A 193 15.38 -7.86 3.38
C ILE A 193 13.99 -8.26 3.89
N LEU A 194 13.29 -9.15 3.18
CA LEU A 194 11.97 -9.65 3.64
C LEU A 194 12.09 -10.37 4.99
N LEU A 195 13.14 -11.19 5.14
CA LEU A 195 13.43 -11.88 6.40
C LEU A 195 13.78 -10.90 7.53
N LYS A 196 14.58 -9.87 7.25
CA LYS A 196 14.92 -8.83 8.24
C LYS A 196 13.71 -8.00 8.67
N LEU A 197 12.78 -7.71 7.77
CA LEU A 197 11.54 -7.00 8.11
C LEU A 197 10.61 -7.87 8.98
N LEU A 198 10.53 -9.17 8.72
CA LEU A 198 9.79 -10.10 9.56
C LEU A 198 10.41 -10.27 10.96
N VAL A 199 11.76 -10.29 11.05
CA VAL A 199 12.46 -10.37 12.34
C VAL A 199 12.35 -9.06 13.13
N LEU A 200 12.36 -7.89 12.47
CA LEU A 200 12.15 -6.60 13.12
C LEU A 200 10.73 -6.47 13.70
N SER A 201 9.71 -6.97 13.00
CA SER A 201 8.34 -6.96 13.52
C SER A 201 8.16 -7.84 14.76
N SER A 202 8.88 -8.97 14.84
CA SER A 202 8.81 -9.88 16.00
C SER A 202 9.53 -9.33 17.25
N ASN A 203 10.49 -8.41 17.08
CA ASN A 203 11.23 -7.79 18.21
C ASN A 203 10.54 -6.52 18.75
N LEU A 204 9.56 -5.97 18.08
CA LEU A 204 8.77 -4.82 18.54
C LEU A 204 7.56 -5.22 19.41
N GLN A 205 7.32 -6.53 19.58
CA GLN A 205 6.25 -7.07 20.45
C GLN A 205 6.74 -7.57 21.80
N LYS A 206 8.00 -7.29 22.18
CA LYS A 206 8.54 -7.48 23.52
C LYS A 206 8.84 -6.14 24.18
#